data_78a54d98d6991726297da7521c97d2d3
#
_entry.id   78a54d98d6991726297da7521c97d2d3
#
_cell.length_a   1.000
_cell.length_b   1.000
_cell.length_c   1.000
_cell.angle_alpha   90.00
_cell.angle_beta   90.00
_cell.angle_gamma   90.00
#
_symmetry.space_group_name_H-M   'P 1'
#
loop_
_entity.id
_entity.type
_entity.pdbx_description
1 polymer ?
#
loop_
_entity_poly.entity_id
_entity_poly.type
_entity_poly.pdbx_seq_one_letter_code
_entity_poly.pdbx_strand_id
1 'polypeptide(L)'
;MGKLVLAAKVSHVPSLMLSETSDSPLRQARAGAVAALRELGRRAKEREVTTFVVFDTHWLSNFGYHINANAQHRGSFTSHEAPHMIQDLRYDLPGNPALAQAIAAEAQSHGLKVLAHQVPTLGLEYGTIVPMHYLNPDGWAKVVSIASPLFTSIEESRTLGEATRRAIDASDERVAILASGSLSHRLWPNKDLGPDAWTTIASEFNRQVDLRVLQLWQERRYREFTAMLPDYAVKCNGEGGMADTVMLFAALGWDDYTGEAEPLCDYFPSSGSGQVNVEFHVS
;
A
#
# COMPACT_ATOMS: atom_id res chain seq x y z
N MET A 1 -13.25 -7.62 20.61
CA MET A 1 -11.97 -6.88 20.63
C MET A 1 -11.27 -7.13 19.28
N GLY A 2 -11.02 -6.06 18.56
CA GLY A 2 -10.48 -6.13 17.21
C GLY A 2 -9.06 -6.66 17.18
N LYS A 3 -8.64 -7.11 16.01
CA LYS A 3 -7.29 -7.66 15.83
C LYS A 3 -6.74 -7.27 14.47
N LEU A 4 -5.49 -6.84 14.43
CA LEU A 4 -4.69 -6.88 13.22
C LEU A 4 -4.31 -8.34 12.97
N VAL A 5 -4.70 -8.90 11.82
CA VAL A 5 -4.51 -10.33 11.52
C VAL A 5 -3.70 -10.58 10.26
N LEU A 6 -3.48 -9.53 9.46
CA LEU A 6 -2.61 -9.55 8.28
C LEU A 6 -2.01 -8.17 8.07
N ALA A 7 -0.76 -8.11 7.68
CA ALA A 7 -0.07 -6.88 7.35
C ALA A 7 0.85 -7.13 6.13
N ALA A 8 0.80 -6.27 5.13
CA ALA A 8 1.61 -6.46 3.92
C ALA A 8 2.02 -5.13 3.27
N LYS A 9 3.23 -5.11 2.69
CA LYS A 9 3.64 -4.15 1.67
C LYS A 9 3.24 -4.73 0.31
N VAL A 10 2.49 -3.98 -0.49
CA VAL A 10 1.96 -4.45 -1.77
C VAL A 10 2.22 -3.45 -2.89
N SER A 11 2.46 -3.98 -4.08
CA SER A 11 2.56 -3.20 -5.30
C SER A 11 1.17 -2.93 -5.88
N HIS A 12 0.98 -1.74 -6.45
CA HIS A 12 -0.24 -1.33 -7.17
C HIS A 12 0.04 -0.83 -8.59
N VAL A 13 1.24 -1.11 -9.13
CA VAL A 13 1.63 -0.55 -10.44
C VAL A 13 0.61 -0.83 -11.54
N PRO A 14 0.28 0.16 -12.39
CA PRO A 14 -0.69 -0.01 -13.47
C PRO A 14 -0.39 -1.16 -14.41
N SER A 15 0.89 -1.52 -14.55
CA SER A 15 1.32 -2.65 -15.39
C SER A 15 0.79 -4.02 -14.94
N LEU A 16 0.31 -4.16 -13.68
CA LEU A 16 -0.41 -5.35 -13.22
C LEU A 16 -1.72 -5.51 -13.99
N MET A 17 -2.49 -4.43 -14.13
CA MET A 17 -3.76 -4.44 -14.88
C MET A 17 -3.53 -4.69 -16.38
N LEU A 18 -2.53 -4.03 -16.95
CA LEU A 18 -2.16 -4.26 -18.36
C LEU A 18 -1.74 -5.73 -18.61
N SER A 19 -1.12 -6.38 -17.63
CA SER A 19 -0.69 -7.78 -17.76
C SER A 19 -1.84 -8.77 -17.96
N GLU A 20 -3.06 -8.41 -17.56
CA GLU A 20 -4.26 -9.25 -17.70
C GLU A 20 -4.90 -9.17 -19.11
N THR A 21 -4.52 -8.19 -19.94
CA THR A 21 -5.02 -8.12 -21.31
C THR A 21 -4.48 -9.28 -22.16
N SER A 22 -5.25 -9.74 -23.15
CA SER A 22 -5.00 -10.98 -23.89
C SER A 22 -3.60 -11.08 -24.51
N ASP A 23 -3.06 -9.97 -25.02
CA ASP A 23 -1.81 -9.93 -25.79
C ASP A 23 -0.68 -9.17 -25.07
N SER A 24 -0.79 -9.03 -23.73
CA SER A 24 0.20 -8.27 -22.98
C SER A 24 1.56 -8.96 -22.92
N PRO A 25 2.64 -8.29 -23.35
CA PRO A 25 4.01 -8.78 -23.16
C PRO A 25 4.42 -8.83 -21.69
N LEU A 26 3.69 -8.14 -20.81
CA LEU A 26 3.97 -8.07 -19.37
C LEU A 26 3.36 -9.25 -18.60
N ARG A 27 2.52 -10.07 -19.21
CA ARG A 27 1.84 -11.19 -18.53
C ARG A 27 2.80 -12.06 -17.73
N GLN A 28 3.86 -12.53 -18.38
CA GLN A 28 4.86 -13.38 -17.74
C GLN A 28 5.64 -12.60 -16.66
N ALA A 29 6.03 -11.38 -16.96
CA ALA A 29 6.81 -10.54 -16.05
C ALA A 29 6.04 -10.14 -14.77
N ARG A 30 4.70 -10.16 -14.81
CA ARG A 30 3.83 -9.80 -13.66
C ARG A 30 3.16 -11.01 -12.99
N ALA A 31 3.31 -12.21 -13.56
CA ALA A 31 2.61 -13.41 -13.07
C ALA A 31 2.88 -13.68 -11.59
N GLY A 32 4.13 -13.57 -11.14
CA GLY A 32 4.50 -13.74 -9.72
C GLY A 32 3.84 -12.71 -8.80
N ALA A 33 3.83 -11.43 -9.21
CA ALA A 33 3.21 -10.37 -8.44
C ALA A 33 1.68 -10.52 -8.34
N VAL A 34 1.02 -10.89 -9.44
CA VAL A 34 -0.42 -11.19 -9.46
C VAL A 34 -0.74 -12.40 -8.59
N ALA A 35 0.05 -13.46 -8.67
CA ALA A 35 -0.11 -14.64 -7.82
C ALA A 35 0.05 -14.31 -6.33
N ALA A 36 1.03 -13.46 -5.97
CA ALA A 36 1.26 -13.01 -4.61
C ALA A 36 0.07 -12.23 -4.05
N LEU A 37 -0.51 -11.31 -4.84
CA LEU A 37 -1.70 -10.55 -4.42
C LEU A 37 -2.91 -11.47 -4.22
N ARG A 38 -3.14 -12.44 -5.11
CA ARG A 38 -4.21 -13.44 -4.97
C ARG A 38 -4.00 -14.32 -3.75
N GLU A 39 -2.76 -14.71 -3.46
CA GLU A 39 -2.40 -15.47 -2.27
C GLU A 39 -2.69 -14.68 -1.00
N LEU A 40 -2.34 -13.39 -0.94
CA LEU A 40 -2.72 -12.51 0.18
C LEU A 40 -4.25 -12.48 0.38
N GLY A 41 -5.03 -12.40 -0.70
CA GLY A 41 -6.48 -12.46 -0.64
C GLY A 41 -7.01 -13.78 -0.06
N ARG A 42 -6.41 -14.92 -0.46
CA ARG A 42 -6.72 -16.24 0.10
C ARG A 42 -6.40 -16.30 1.60
N ARG A 43 -5.21 -15.85 2.01
CA ARG A 43 -4.79 -15.79 3.43
C ARG A 43 -5.69 -14.87 4.25
N ALA A 44 -6.11 -13.74 3.67
CA ALA A 44 -7.03 -12.82 4.32
C ALA A 44 -8.40 -13.48 4.59
N LYS A 45 -8.94 -14.24 3.62
CA LYS A 45 -10.17 -15.02 3.81
C LYS A 45 -10.02 -16.09 4.90
N GLU A 46 -8.93 -16.83 4.90
CA GLU A 46 -8.64 -17.85 5.92
C GLU A 46 -8.51 -17.29 7.32
N ARG A 47 -7.98 -16.07 7.43
CA ARG A 47 -7.87 -15.35 8.70
C ARG A 47 -9.14 -14.54 9.03
N GLU A 48 -10.22 -14.76 8.29
CA GLU A 48 -11.52 -14.11 8.51
C GLU A 48 -11.41 -12.58 8.58
N VAL A 49 -10.61 -11.97 7.71
CA VAL A 49 -10.50 -10.52 7.61
C VAL A 49 -11.88 -9.93 7.31
N THR A 50 -12.29 -8.93 8.08
CA THR A 50 -13.56 -8.21 7.88
C THR A 50 -13.35 -6.85 7.22
N THR A 51 -12.15 -6.26 7.37
CA THR A 51 -11.83 -4.95 6.82
C THR A 51 -10.37 -4.89 6.37
N PHE A 52 -10.14 -4.37 5.16
CA PHE A 52 -8.84 -3.92 4.68
C PHE A 52 -8.66 -2.43 4.98
N VAL A 53 -7.55 -2.05 5.59
CA VAL A 53 -7.09 -0.67 5.71
C VAL A 53 -5.91 -0.50 4.74
N VAL A 54 -6.03 0.40 3.78
CA VAL A 54 -5.03 0.63 2.74
C VAL A 54 -4.41 2.00 2.92
N PHE A 55 -3.12 2.05 3.19
CA PHE A 55 -2.31 3.26 3.10
C PHE A 55 -1.93 3.47 1.64
N ASP A 56 -2.59 4.41 0.99
CA ASP A 56 -2.58 4.60 -0.46
C ASP A 56 -1.65 5.76 -0.85
N THR A 57 -0.54 5.47 -1.51
CA THR A 57 0.41 6.50 -1.96
C THR A 57 -0.06 7.26 -3.20
N HIS A 58 -1.09 6.77 -3.91
CA HIS A 58 -1.67 7.46 -5.07
C HIS A 58 -2.83 8.40 -4.72
N TRP A 59 -3.44 8.24 -3.57
CA TRP A 59 -4.35 9.26 -3.06
C TRP A 59 -3.53 10.34 -2.35
N LEU A 60 -3.04 11.29 -3.13
CA LEU A 60 -2.20 12.37 -2.65
C LEU A 60 -3.04 13.51 -2.08
N SER A 61 -2.70 13.97 -0.88
CA SER A 61 -3.31 15.15 -0.27
C SER A 61 -2.27 16.26 -0.04
N ASN A 62 -2.72 17.51 -0.11
CA ASN A 62 -1.86 18.68 0.15
C ASN A 62 -1.84 19.06 1.63
N PHE A 63 -2.91 18.77 2.36
CA PHE A 63 -3.11 19.23 3.74
C PHE A 63 -3.70 18.10 4.59
N GLY A 64 -2.91 17.58 5.50
CA GLY A 64 -3.33 16.55 6.44
C GLY A 64 -3.63 15.19 5.78
N TYR A 65 -3.98 14.24 6.61
CA TYR A 65 -4.37 12.91 6.16
C TYR A 65 -5.87 12.88 5.88
N HIS A 66 -6.26 12.19 4.82
CA HIS A 66 -7.64 11.99 4.45
C HIS A 66 -8.00 10.51 4.52
N ILE A 67 -9.17 10.20 5.06
CA ILE A 67 -9.69 8.83 5.17
C ILE A 67 -11.03 8.77 4.44
N ASN A 68 -11.20 7.82 3.54
CA ASN A 68 -12.49 7.60 2.90
C ASN A 68 -13.39 6.78 3.83
N ALA A 69 -14.35 7.45 4.43
CA ALA A 69 -15.31 6.90 5.40
C ALA A 69 -16.69 6.65 4.78
N ASN A 70 -16.78 6.48 3.46
CA ASN A 70 -18.03 6.09 2.81
C ASN A 70 -18.43 4.66 3.24
N ALA A 71 -19.74 4.41 3.34
CA ALA A 71 -20.27 3.06 3.62
C ALA A 71 -20.17 2.14 2.39
N GLN A 72 -20.08 2.71 1.20
CA GLN A 72 -19.94 2.01 -0.07
C GLN A 72 -19.02 2.80 -0.99
N HIS A 73 -18.05 2.12 -1.58
CA HIS A 73 -17.18 2.65 -2.62
C HIS A 73 -17.60 2.03 -3.96
N ARG A 74 -18.21 2.80 -4.81
CA ARG A 74 -18.70 2.32 -6.12
C ARG A 74 -18.30 3.31 -7.19
N GLY A 75 -17.72 2.82 -8.28
CA GLY A 75 -17.34 3.66 -9.39
C GLY A 75 -16.64 2.92 -10.51
N SER A 76 -16.11 3.71 -11.41
CA SER A 76 -15.20 3.29 -12.46
C SER A 76 -13.99 4.21 -12.44
N PHE A 77 -12.81 3.64 -12.54
CA PHE A 77 -11.54 4.38 -12.52
C PHE A 77 -10.79 4.23 -13.82
N THR A 78 -10.37 5.36 -14.39
CA THR A 78 -9.40 5.41 -15.48
C THR A 78 -8.21 6.23 -14.99
N SER A 79 -7.01 5.68 -15.07
CA SER A 79 -5.81 6.38 -14.63
C SER A 79 -5.51 7.58 -15.53
N HIS A 80 -5.34 8.76 -14.94
CA HIS A 80 -4.96 9.97 -15.69
C HIS A 80 -3.52 9.90 -16.21
N GLU A 81 -2.64 9.20 -15.50
CA GLU A 81 -1.22 9.06 -15.87
C GLU A 81 -0.94 7.88 -16.81
N ALA A 82 -1.75 6.82 -16.74
CA ALA A 82 -1.59 5.60 -17.53
C ALA A 82 -2.95 5.06 -18.05
N PRO A 83 -3.71 5.85 -18.84
CA PRO A 83 -5.06 5.46 -19.27
C PRO A 83 -5.08 4.24 -20.19
N HIS A 84 -3.96 3.92 -20.81
CA HIS A 84 -3.78 2.71 -21.62
C HIS A 84 -3.57 1.43 -20.77
N MET A 85 -3.30 1.56 -19.47
CA MET A 85 -3.07 0.44 -18.55
C MET A 85 -4.25 0.20 -17.64
N ILE A 86 -4.89 1.28 -17.13
CA ILE A 86 -6.08 1.20 -16.30
C ILE A 86 -7.17 2.05 -16.94
N GLN A 87 -8.16 1.38 -17.54
CA GLN A 87 -9.28 2.01 -18.20
C GLN A 87 -10.58 1.36 -17.74
N ASP A 88 -11.56 2.19 -17.34
CA ASP A 88 -12.90 1.76 -16.96
C ASP A 88 -12.93 0.61 -15.93
N LEU A 89 -11.92 0.56 -15.04
CA LEU A 89 -11.84 -0.44 -13.98
C LEU A 89 -12.96 -0.20 -12.96
N ARG A 90 -13.97 -1.04 -13.02
CA ARG A 90 -15.12 -0.94 -12.13
C ARG A 90 -14.81 -1.53 -10.76
N TYR A 91 -15.33 -0.88 -9.73
CA TYR A 91 -15.25 -1.38 -8.35
C TYR A 91 -16.57 -1.15 -7.62
N ASP A 92 -16.91 -2.07 -6.73
CA ASP A 92 -18.07 -2.01 -5.85
C ASP A 92 -17.71 -2.71 -4.54
N LEU A 93 -17.20 -1.94 -3.58
CA LEU A 93 -16.60 -2.44 -2.35
C LEU A 93 -17.32 -1.83 -1.15
N PRO A 94 -17.73 -2.64 -0.15
CA PRO A 94 -18.25 -2.09 1.10
C PRO A 94 -17.17 -1.31 1.83
N GLY A 95 -17.54 -0.19 2.46
CA GLY A 95 -16.67 0.59 3.31
C GLY A 95 -16.89 0.33 4.79
N ASN A 96 -16.04 0.91 5.63
CA ASN A 96 -16.17 0.84 7.08
C ASN A 96 -16.11 2.24 7.72
N PRO A 97 -17.24 3.00 7.70
CA PRO A 97 -17.29 4.35 8.27
C PRO A 97 -16.90 4.41 9.76
N ALA A 98 -17.30 3.40 10.52
CA ALA A 98 -17.03 3.36 11.95
C ALA A 98 -15.54 3.27 12.26
N LEU A 99 -14.82 2.35 11.59
CA LEU A 99 -13.39 2.21 11.76
C LEU A 99 -12.64 3.43 11.21
N ALA A 100 -13.05 3.96 10.04
CA ALA A 100 -12.45 5.15 9.44
C ALA A 100 -12.54 6.38 10.37
N GLN A 101 -13.69 6.59 10.98
CA GLN A 101 -13.89 7.68 11.97
C GLN A 101 -13.11 7.44 13.25
N ALA A 102 -13.03 6.19 13.74
CA ALA A 102 -12.24 5.85 14.93
C ALA A 102 -10.76 6.12 14.71
N ILE A 103 -10.20 5.74 13.53
CA ILE A 103 -8.81 6.05 13.15
C ILE A 103 -8.59 7.57 13.13
N ALA A 104 -9.50 8.33 12.51
CA ALA A 104 -9.38 9.79 12.44
C ALA A 104 -9.41 10.42 13.84
N ALA A 105 -10.35 10.04 14.69
CA ALA A 105 -10.48 10.55 16.05
C ALA A 105 -9.25 10.23 16.90
N GLU A 106 -8.73 9.01 16.80
CA GLU A 106 -7.53 8.58 17.53
C GLU A 106 -6.30 9.39 17.08
N ALA A 107 -6.11 9.56 15.77
CA ALA A 107 -5.00 10.35 15.23
C ALA A 107 -5.11 11.84 15.60
N GLN A 108 -6.32 12.41 15.59
CA GLN A 108 -6.57 13.80 16.01
C GLN A 108 -6.25 13.99 17.50
N SER A 109 -6.53 13.01 18.35
CA SER A 109 -6.21 13.08 19.79
C SER A 109 -4.70 13.17 20.04
N HIS A 110 -3.90 12.75 19.06
CA HIS A 110 -2.43 12.87 19.06
C HIS A 110 -1.92 14.06 18.25
N GLY A 111 -2.78 15.02 17.92
CA GLY A 111 -2.41 16.30 17.30
C GLY A 111 -2.29 16.27 15.77
N LEU A 112 -2.59 15.13 15.10
CA LEU A 112 -2.56 15.08 13.64
C LEU A 112 -3.77 15.78 13.01
N LYS A 113 -3.55 16.37 11.85
CA LYS A 113 -4.62 16.87 10.99
C LYS A 113 -5.15 15.72 10.14
N VAL A 114 -6.28 15.17 10.52
CA VAL A 114 -6.92 14.03 9.82
C VAL A 114 -8.39 14.36 9.57
N LEU A 115 -8.88 14.03 8.40
CA LEU A 115 -10.28 14.22 8.00
C LEU A 115 -10.85 12.90 7.46
N ALA A 116 -11.89 12.40 8.10
CA ALA A 116 -12.68 11.27 7.59
C ALA A 116 -13.85 11.80 6.76
N HIS A 117 -13.92 11.41 5.49
CA HIS A 117 -14.88 11.92 4.51
C HIS A 117 -16.00 10.93 4.25
N GLN A 118 -17.24 11.41 4.39
CA GLN A 118 -18.45 10.71 3.92
C GLN A 118 -19.03 11.49 2.73
N VAL A 119 -18.33 11.44 1.60
CA VAL A 119 -18.69 12.13 0.37
C VAL A 119 -19.00 11.08 -0.70
N PRO A 120 -20.26 10.89 -1.11
CA PRO A 120 -20.65 9.80 -2.03
C PRO A 120 -19.92 9.80 -3.37
N THR A 121 -19.46 10.96 -3.83
CA THR A 121 -18.72 11.12 -5.09
C THR A 121 -17.20 10.98 -4.92
N LEU A 122 -16.70 10.82 -3.70
CA LEU A 122 -15.29 10.55 -3.46
C LEU A 122 -14.98 9.12 -3.86
N GLY A 123 -14.29 8.95 -4.98
CA GLY A 123 -13.83 7.65 -5.48
C GLY A 123 -12.66 7.08 -4.70
N LEU A 124 -12.21 5.92 -5.14
CA LEU A 124 -10.94 5.33 -4.73
C LEU A 124 -9.88 5.59 -5.79
N GLU A 125 -8.64 5.73 -5.36
CA GLU A 125 -7.47 5.79 -6.25
C GLU A 125 -6.93 4.39 -6.54
N TYR A 126 -6.14 4.26 -7.59
CA TYR A 126 -5.68 2.94 -8.01
C TYR A 126 -4.69 2.28 -7.04
N GLY A 127 -4.05 3.04 -6.16
CA GLY A 127 -3.29 2.48 -5.06
C GLY A 127 -4.13 1.60 -4.12
N THR A 128 -5.45 1.87 -4.05
CA THR A 128 -6.42 1.00 -3.37
C THR A 128 -7.07 0.01 -4.33
N ILE A 129 -7.52 0.48 -5.51
CA ILE A 129 -8.34 -0.35 -6.43
C ILE A 129 -7.54 -1.53 -6.98
N VAL A 130 -6.28 -1.34 -7.38
CA VAL A 130 -5.47 -2.40 -7.97
C VAL A 130 -5.21 -3.55 -6.99
N PRO A 131 -4.73 -3.33 -5.76
CA PRO A 131 -4.64 -4.44 -4.80
C PRO A 131 -5.99 -5.09 -4.53
N MET A 132 -7.06 -4.31 -4.34
CA MET A 132 -8.40 -4.85 -4.06
C MET A 132 -8.96 -5.69 -5.20
N HIS A 133 -8.63 -5.39 -6.46
CA HIS A 133 -8.99 -6.20 -7.62
C HIS A 133 -8.50 -7.67 -7.48
N TYR A 134 -7.36 -7.89 -6.85
CA TYR A 134 -6.79 -9.22 -6.65
C TYR A 134 -7.11 -9.83 -5.29
N LEU A 135 -7.11 -9.03 -4.20
CA LEU A 135 -7.30 -9.52 -2.84
C LEU A 135 -8.79 -9.67 -2.48
N ASN A 136 -9.62 -8.79 -3.00
CA ASN A 136 -11.03 -8.65 -2.63
C ASN A 136 -11.96 -8.51 -3.85
N PRO A 137 -11.82 -9.37 -4.89
CA PRO A 137 -12.50 -9.18 -6.18
C PRO A 137 -14.03 -9.16 -6.07
N ASP A 138 -14.59 -9.89 -5.10
CA ASP A 138 -16.03 -10.01 -4.88
C ASP A 138 -16.56 -9.01 -3.83
N GLY A 139 -15.72 -8.12 -3.30
CA GLY A 139 -16.10 -7.16 -2.25
C GLY A 139 -16.59 -7.84 -0.95
N TRP A 140 -16.01 -8.99 -0.59
CA TRP A 140 -16.42 -9.76 0.59
C TRP A 140 -15.98 -9.13 1.92
N ALA A 141 -14.96 -8.28 1.91
CA ALA A 141 -14.50 -7.51 3.07
C ALA A 141 -14.65 -6.01 2.81
N LYS A 142 -14.83 -5.26 3.89
CA LYS A 142 -14.91 -3.79 3.87
C LYS A 142 -13.54 -3.19 3.54
N VAL A 143 -13.52 -1.95 3.04
CA VAL A 143 -12.28 -1.23 2.69
C VAL A 143 -12.30 0.15 3.31
N VAL A 144 -11.18 0.55 3.92
CA VAL A 144 -10.87 1.91 4.35
C VAL A 144 -9.60 2.34 3.62
N SER A 145 -9.69 3.36 2.76
CA SER A 145 -8.55 3.96 2.08
C SER A 145 -8.10 5.21 2.83
N ILE A 146 -6.78 5.33 3.03
CA ILE A 146 -6.13 6.44 3.74
C ILE A 146 -5.11 7.07 2.81
N ALA A 147 -5.28 8.37 2.55
CA ALA A 147 -4.40 9.17 1.70
C ALA A 147 -3.03 9.40 2.33
N SER A 148 -2.01 9.48 1.49
CA SER A 148 -0.66 9.90 1.89
C SER A 148 -0.46 11.38 1.57
N PRO A 149 -0.17 12.25 2.56
CA PRO A 149 0.15 13.65 2.28
C PRO A 149 1.46 13.80 1.49
N LEU A 150 1.47 14.76 0.54
CA LEU A 150 2.67 15.08 -0.24
C LEU A 150 3.84 15.53 0.65
N PHE A 151 3.52 16.24 1.72
CA PHE A 151 4.50 16.78 2.67
C PHE A 151 4.14 16.30 4.08
N THR A 152 4.67 15.15 4.45
CA THR A 152 4.54 14.59 5.79
C THR A 152 5.91 14.18 6.32
N SER A 153 6.07 14.23 7.64
CA SER A 153 7.25 13.69 8.31
C SER A 153 7.10 12.20 8.61
N ILE A 154 8.21 11.54 8.87
CA ILE A 154 8.22 10.16 9.37
C ILE A 154 7.47 10.08 10.71
N GLU A 155 7.62 11.08 11.58
CA GLU A 155 6.95 11.14 12.88
C GLU A 155 5.43 11.23 12.74
N GLU A 156 4.91 12.08 11.85
CA GLU A 156 3.47 12.19 11.58
C GLU A 156 2.91 10.88 11.02
N SER A 157 3.59 10.29 10.04
CA SER A 157 3.19 9.00 9.46
C SER A 157 3.23 7.88 10.51
N ARG A 158 4.24 7.86 11.37
CA ARG A 158 4.34 6.94 12.50
C ARG A 158 3.15 7.12 13.46
N THR A 159 2.83 8.35 13.84
CA THR A 159 1.69 8.65 14.72
C THR A 159 0.38 8.13 14.12
N LEU A 160 0.16 8.28 12.81
CA LEU A 160 -1.04 7.75 12.15
C LEU A 160 -1.07 6.22 12.14
N GLY A 161 0.05 5.56 11.89
CA GLY A 161 0.14 4.10 11.95
C GLY A 161 -0.18 3.55 13.34
N GLU A 162 0.37 4.15 14.38
CA GLU A 162 0.08 3.81 15.78
C GLU A 162 -1.39 4.07 16.14
N ALA A 163 -1.97 5.21 15.71
CA ALA A 163 -3.38 5.52 15.90
C ALA A 163 -4.28 4.52 15.18
N THR A 164 -3.91 4.10 13.96
CA THR A 164 -4.62 3.07 13.21
C THR A 164 -4.65 1.75 14.00
N ARG A 165 -3.51 1.35 14.56
CA ARG A 165 -3.44 0.14 15.39
C ARG A 165 -4.32 0.23 16.63
N ARG A 166 -4.29 1.33 17.38
CA ARG A 166 -5.14 1.54 18.57
C ARG A 166 -6.62 1.51 18.23
N ALA A 167 -7.03 2.14 17.11
CA ALA A 167 -8.41 2.09 16.63
C ALA A 167 -8.86 0.67 16.27
N ILE A 168 -7.97 -0.12 15.63
CA ILE A 168 -8.23 -1.53 15.32
C ILE A 168 -8.45 -2.31 16.63
N ASP A 169 -7.54 -2.20 17.58
CA ASP A 169 -7.60 -2.94 18.85
C ASP A 169 -8.85 -2.59 19.66
N ALA A 170 -9.36 -1.35 19.55
CA ALA A 170 -10.60 -0.89 20.19
C ALA A 170 -11.88 -1.29 19.43
N SER A 171 -11.78 -1.78 18.21
CA SER A 171 -12.92 -2.21 17.36
C SER A 171 -13.32 -3.68 17.64
N ASP A 172 -14.27 -4.19 16.86
CA ASP A 172 -14.59 -5.63 16.78
C ASP A 172 -14.17 -6.23 15.43
N GLU A 173 -13.37 -5.52 14.66
CA GLU A 173 -12.96 -5.93 13.30
C GLU A 173 -11.73 -6.84 13.33
N ARG A 174 -11.63 -7.70 12.34
CA ARG A 174 -10.41 -8.44 11.99
C ARG A 174 -9.78 -7.77 10.78
N VAL A 175 -8.70 -7.06 10.99
CA VAL A 175 -8.17 -6.11 10.01
C VAL A 175 -6.93 -6.64 9.31
N ALA A 176 -6.88 -6.42 8.00
CA ALA A 176 -5.67 -6.48 7.19
C ALA A 176 -5.19 -5.06 6.88
N ILE A 177 -3.93 -4.73 7.16
CA ILE A 177 -3.29 -3.48 6.76
C ILE A 177 -2.45 -3.71 5.51
N LEU A 178 -2.64 -2.86 4.50
CA LEU A 178 -1.84 -2.85 3.29
C LEU A 178 -1.11 -1.51 3.16
N ALA A 179 0.21 -1.54 3.12
CA ALA A 179 1.03 -0.43 2.65
C ALA A 179 1.15 -0.55 1.13
N SER A 180 0.36 0.27 0.43
CA SER A 180 0.25 0.21 -1.03
C SER A 180 1.16 1.24 -1.68
N GLY A 181 2.28 0.76 -2.19
CA GLY A 181 3.33 1.60 -2.79
C GLY A 181 4.54 0.80 -3.21
N SER A 182 5.38 1.43 -4.04
CA SER A 182 6.71 0.90 -4.40
C SER A 182 7.69 0.98 -3.23
N LEU A 183 8.86 0.41 -3.38
CA LEU A 183 10.05 0.77 -2.60
C LEU A 183 10.67 2.05 -3.18
N SER A 184 11.75 1.96 -3.95
CA SER A 184 12.28 3.12 -4.66
C SER A 184 11.35 3.51 -5.81
N HIS A 185 11.20 4.82 -6.05
CA HIS A 185 10.26 5.36 -7.03
C HIS A 185 10.91 6.38 -7.98
N ARG A 186 12.06 6.02 -8.53
CA ARG A 186 12.70 6.80 -9.57
C ARG A 186 12.21 6.34 -10.93
N LEU A 187 11.35 7.15 -11.54
CA LEU A 187 10.84 6.86 -12.89
C LEU A 187 11.88 7.16 -13.96
N TRP A 188 11.74 6.53 -15.13
CA TRP A 188 12.54 6.83 -16.30
C TRP A 188 12.23 8.24 -16.83
N PRO A 189 13.25 9.05 -17.15
CA PRO A 189 13.03 10.29 -17.90
C PRO A 189 12.42 9.97 -19.28
N ASN A 190 11.51 10.83 -19.75
CA ASN A 190 10.82 10.62 -21.03
C ASN A 190 11.76 10.36 -22.22
N LYS A 191 12.91 11.03 -22.25
CA LYS A 191 13.93 10.87 -23.31
C LYS A 191 14.62 9.50 -23.29
N ASP A 192 14.56 8.81 -22.17
CA ASP A 192 15.24 7.52 -21.92
C ASP A 192 14.24 6.34 -21.92
N LEU A 193 12.95 6.61 -22.18
CA LEU A 193 11.92 5.58 -22.27
C LEU A 193 12.19 4.67 -23.46
N GLY A 194 12.66 3.47 -23.17
CA GLY A 194 12.84 2.39 -24.15
C GLY A 194 11.76 1.31 -24.02
N PRO A 195 11.78 0.30 -24.90
CA PRO A 195 10.82 -0.81 -24.85
C PRO A 195 10.86 -1.59 -23.55
N ASP A 196 12.02 -1.62 -22.87
CA ASP A 196 12.24 -2.35 -21.62
C ASP A 196 11.93 -1.52 -20.37
N ALA A 197 11.48 -0.27 -20.51
CA ALA A 197 11.23 0.62 -19.38
C ALA A 197 10.25 0.03 -18.34
N TRP A 198 9.33 -0.81 -18.79
CA TRP A 198 8.34 -1.47 -17.92
C TRP A 198 8.90 -2.63 -17.08
N THR A 199 10.07 -3.13 -17.44
CA THR A 199 10.68 -4.32 -16.83
C THR A 199 12.09 -4.06 -16.31
N THR A 200 12.54 -2.79 -16.30
CA THR A 200 13.87 -2.41 -15.82
C THR A 200 13.80 -1.32 -14.76
N ILE A 201 14.80 -1.29 -13.91
CA ILE A 201 14.98 -0.27 -12.88
C ILE A 201 15.75 0.94 -13.45
N ALA A 202 15.35 2.15 -13.09
CA ALA A 202 16.00 3.37 -13.57
C ALA A 202 17.35 3.66 -12.91
N SER A 203 17.67 3.00 -11.80
CA SER A 203 18.89 3.21 -11.03
C SER A 203 19.35 1.91 -10.39
N GLU A 204 20.56 1.45 -10.76
CA GLU A 204 21.16 0.28 -10.11
C GLU A 204 21.42 0.55 -8.61
N PHE A 205 21.76 1.78 -8.24
CA PHE A 205 21.87 2.16 -6.83
C PHE A 205 20.55 1.89 -6.09
N ASN A 206 19.42 2.32 -6.64
CA ASN A 206 18.11 2.07 -6.03
C ASN A 206 17.84 0.57 -5.88
N ARG A 207 18.12 -0.21 -6.94
CA ARG A 207 17.96 -1.67 -6.90
C ARG A 207 18.75 -2.31 -5.77
N GLN A 208 20.01 -1.93 -5.60
CA GLN A 208 20.87 -2.49 -4.53
C GLN A 208 20.34 -2.12 -3.14
N VAL A 209 19.86 -0.89 -2.97
CA VAL A 209 19.31 -0.45 -1.69
C VAL A 209 17.95 -1.09 -1.42
N ASP A 210 17.10 -1.26 -2.43
CA ASP A 210 15.84 -2.02 -2.32
C ASP A 210 16.09 -3.46 -1.86
N LEU A 211 17.06 -4.13 -2.47
CA LEU A 211 17.44 -5.49 -2.08
C LEU A 211 17.99 -5.53 -0.66
N ARG A 212 18.70 -4.48 -0.22
CA ARG A 212 19.15 -4.37 1.17
C ARG A 212 17.99 -4.20 2.13
N VAL A 213 16.97 -3.44 1.77
CA VAL A 213 15.72 -3.33 2.56
C VAL A 213 15.07 -4.70 2.72
N LEU A 214 14.90 -5.45 1.63
CA LEU A 214 14.34 -6.80 1.67
C LEU A 214 15.15 -7.74 2.55
N GLN A 215 16.46 -7.69 2.44
CA GLN A 215 17.37 -8.49 3.30
C GLN A 215 17.17 -8.15 4.78
N LEU A 216 17.11 -6.86 5.14
CA LEU A 216 16.87 -6.42 6.51
C LEU A 216 15.53 -6.94 7.06
N TRP A 217 14.48 -6.91 6.23
CA TRP A 217 13.18 -7.43 6.61
C TRP A 217 13.21 -8.95 6.84
N GLN A 218 13.80 -9.71 5.92
CA GLN A 218 13.93 -11.17 6.04
C GLN A 218 14.81 -11.59 7.23
N GLU A 219 15.84 -10.80 7.56
CA GLU A 219 16.71 -11.00 8.72
C GLU A 219 16.10 -10.47 10.03
N ARG A 220 14.88 -9.89 9.99
CA ARG A 220 14.19 -9.26 11.12
C ARG A 220 14.99 -8.12 11.76
N ARG A 221 15.82 -7.43 10.98
CA ARG A 221 16.66 -6.30 11.39
C ARG A 221 15.88 -4.98 11.21
N TYR A 222 14.71 -4.91 11.84
CA TYR A 222 13.80 -3.80 11.63
C TYR A 222 14.33 -2.47 12.16
N ARG A 223 15.09 -2.49 13.26
CA ARG A 223 15.74 -1.26 13.79
C ARG A 223 16.73 -0.64 12.82
N GLU A 224 17.45 -1.49 12.07
CA GLU A 224 18.37 -0.99 11.05
C GLU A 224 17.60 -0.44 9.84
N PHE A 225 16.49 -1.08 9.49
CA PHE A 225 15.61 -0.58 8.44
C PHE A 225 14.99 0.77 8.83
N THR A 226 14.40 0.89 10.02
CA THR A 226 13.78 2.15 10.48
C THR A 226 14.81 3.27 10.62
N ALA A 227 16.04 2.96 11.03
CA ALA A 227 17.13 3.93 11.09
C ALA A 227 17.59 4.44 9.71
N MET A 228 17.47 3.62 8.64
CA MET A 228 17.86 4.03 7.29
C MET A 228 16.72 4.75 6.53
N LEU A 229 15.48 4.67 6.99
CA LEU A 229 14.30 5.23 6.30
C LEU A 229 14.44 6.69 5.87
N PRO A 230 14.93 7.64 6.72
CA PRO A 230 15.06 9.04 6.32
C PRO A 230 15.97 9.22 5.09
N ASP A 231 17.09 8.53 5.09
CA ASP A 231 18.04 8.56 3.97
C ASP A 231 17.48 7.83 2.73
N TYR A 232 16.81 6.71 2.94
CA TYR A 232 16.19 5.94 1.87
C TYR A 232 15.11 6.73 1.16
N ALA A 233 14.19 7.34 1.89
CA ALA A 233 13.10 8.15 1.34
C ALA A 233 13.61 9.23 0.37
N VAL A 234 14.72 9.87 0.71
CA VAL A 234 15.32 10.96 -0.09
C VAL A 234 16.22 10.41 -1.19
N LYS A 235 17.20 9.56 -0.85
CA LYS A 235 18.26 9.13 -1.78
C LYS A 235 17.78 8.11 -2.83
N CYS A 236 16.79 7.29 -2.47
CA CYS A 236 16.18 6.31 -3.37
C CYS A 236 14.84 6.78 -3.94
N ASN A 237 14.41 8.03 -3.65
CA ASN A 237 13.09 8.50 -4.04
C ASN A 237 11.98 7.55 -3.57
N GLY A 238 11.99 7.15 -2.29
CA GLY A 238 10.95 6.27 -1.76
C GLY A 238 9.55 6.80 -2.08
N GLU A 239 8.65 5.93 -2.53
CA GLU A 239 7.32 6.37 -2.96
C GLU A 239 6.56 7.04 -1.82
N GLY A 240 5.96 8.20 -2.12
CA GLY A 240 5.26 8.99 -1.11
C GLY A 240 6.11 9.33 0.12
N GLY A 241 7.45 9.42 -0.01
CA GLY A 241 8.36 9.56 1.14
C GLY A 241 8.36 8.35 2.06
N MET A 242 7.94 7.18 1.61
CA MET A 242 7.75 5.95 2.38
C MET A 242 6.65 6.04 3.45
N ALA A 243 5.73 7.00 3.34
CA ALA A 243 4.71 7.22 4.37
C ALA A 243 3.84 5.98 4.63
N ASP A 244 3.44 5.25 3.58
CA ASP A 244 2.69 4.01 3.67
C ASP A 244 3.43 2.93 4.46
N THR A 245 4.72 2.77 4.18
CA THR A 245 5.60 1.81 4.85
C THR A 245 5.85 2.20 6.30
N VAL A 246 6.05 3.49 6.57
CA VAL A 246 6.17 4.03 7.94
C VAL A 246 4.91 3.75 8.75
N MET A 247 3.72 4.02 8.18
CA MET A 247 2.44 3.74 8.84
C MET A 247 2.26 2.25 9.11
N LEU A 248 2.66 1.38 8.18
CA LEU A 248 2.60 -0.07 8.36
C LEU A 248 3.49 -0.52 9.53
N PHE A 249 4.77 -0.13 9.54
CA PHE A 249 5.69 -0.52 10.60
C PHE A 249 5.28 0.05 11.95
N ALA A 250 4.72 1.25 12.00
CA ALA A 250 4.17 1.84 13.21
C ALA A 250 2.99 1.04 13.77
N ALA A 251 2.08 0.58 12.89
CA ALA A 251 0.97 -0.29 13.30
C ALA A 251 1.43 -1.68 13.77
N LEU A 252 2.60 -2.16 13.30
CA LEU A 252 3.22 -3.40 13.73
C LEU A 252 3.99 -3.29 15.04
N GLY A 253 4.30 -2.08 15.52
CA GLY A 253 5.08 -1.84 16.74
C GLY A 253 6.46 -1.22 16.52
N TRP A 254 6.74 -0.73 15.29
CA TRP A 254 7.98 -0.03 14.94
C TRP A 254 9.22 -0.88 15.26
N ASP A 255 10.11 -0.36 16.12
CA ASP A 255 11.37 -1.02 16.50
C ASP A 255 11.17 -2.28 17.37
N ASP A 256 9.99 -2.47 17.93
CA ASP A 256 9.64 -3.62 18.76
C ASP A 256 8.97 -4.75 17.96
N TYR A 257 8.74 -4.54 16.66
CA TYR A 257 8.24 -5.59 15.79
C TYR A 257 9.30 -6.70 15.62
N THR A 258 8.86 -7.95 15.79
CA THR A 258 9.72 -9.13 15.74
C THR A 258 9.18 -10.23 14.81
N GLY A 259 8.05 -9.98 14.15
CA GLY A 259 7.44 -10.94 13.23
C GLY A 259 8.33 -11.25 12.03
N GLU A 260 7.97 -12.28 11.30
CA GLU A 260 8.65 -12.66 10.06
C GLU A 260 8.17 -11.81 8.90
N ALA A 261 9.07 -11.46 7.99
CA ALA A 261 8.74 -10.88 6.69
C ALA A 261 8.89 -11.96 5.61
N GLU A 262 7.79 -12.28 4.96
CA GLU A 262 7.71 -13.30 3.91
C GLU A 262 7.52 -12.63 2.55
N PRO A 263 8.55 -12.55 1.68
CA PRO A 263 8.36 -12.17 0.29
C PRO A 263 7.48 -13.20 -0.44
N LEU A 264 6.41 -12.74 -1.06
CA LEU A 264 5.46 -13.61 -1.78
C LEU A 264 5.74 -13.68 -3.28
N CYS A 265 6.63 -12.85 -3.77
CA CYS A 265 7.20 -12.90 -5.11
C CYS A 265 8.61 -12.33 -5.10
N ASP A 266 9.33 -12.58 -6.20
CA ASP A 266 10.61 -11.92 -6.43
C ASP A 266 10.44 -10.40 -6.53
N TYR A 267 11.50 -9.67 -6.16
CA TYR A 267 11.61 -8.24 -6.45
C TYR A 267 11.51 -8.00 -7.95
N PHE A 268 10.69 -7.05 -8.36
CA PHE A 268 10.51 -6.75 -9.78
C PHE A 268 10.46 -5.25 -10.06
N PRO A 269 11.03 -4.80 -11.19
CA PRO A 269 10.95 -3.40 -11.60
C PRO A 269 9.65 -3.10 -12.35
N SER A 270 9.19 -1.85 -12.24
CA SER A 270 8.12 -1.30 -13.07
C SER A 270 8.36 0.17 -13.33
N SER A 271 8.46 0.57 -14.59
CA SER A 271 8.66 1.97 -15.02
C SER A 271 9.87 2.65 -14.34
N GLY A 272 10.90 1.87 -13.99
CA GLY A 272 12.09 2.35 -13.29
C GLY A 272 12.01 2.28 -11.76
N SER A 273 10.85 2.01 -11.17
CA SER A 273 10.64 1.84 -9.73
C SER A 273 10.83 0.39 -9.28
N GLY A 274 11.12 0.18 -7.99
CA GLY A 274 11.30 -1.13 -7.37
C GLY A 274 10.03 -1.62 -6.67
N GLN A 275 9.60 -2.85 -6.96
CA GLN A 275 8.32 -3.40 -6.53
C GLN A 275 8.48 -4.66 -5.72
N VAL A 276 7.62 -4.84 -4.72
CA VAL A 276 7.58 -6.02 -3.86
C VAL A 276 6.15 -6.35 -3.42
N ASN A 277 5.91 -7.62 -3.07
CA ASN A 277 4.77 -8.04 -2.27
C ASN A 277 5.32 -8.86 -1.11
N VAL A 278 5.22 -8.32 0.10
CA VAL A 278 5.78 -8.92 1.32
C VAL A 278 4.72 -8.94 2.40
N GLU A 279 4.46 -10.09 2.97
CA GLU A 279 3.65 -10.22 4.19
C GLU A 279 4.53 -10.09 5.43
N PHE A 280 4.07 -9.33 6.42
CA PHE A 280 4.66 -9.23 7.74
C PHE A 280 3.77 -9.98 8.73
N HIS A 281 4.26 -11.08 9.28
CA HIS A 281 3.47 -11.95 10.14
C HIS A 281 3.11 -11.22 11.44
N VAL A 282 1.82 -11.18 11.75
CA VAL A 282 1.28 -10.57 12.96
C VAL A 282 1.19 -11.62 14.05
N SER A 283 1.76 -11.35 15.22
CA SER A 283 1.72 -12.22 16.41
C SER A 283 0.44 -12.06 17.22
#